data_74446e11a8c73b2e72b803ac3600bb21
#
_entry.id   74446e11a8c73b2e72b803ac3600bb21
#
_cell.length_a   1.000
_cell.length_b   1.000
_cell.length_c   1.000
_cell.angle_alpha   90.00
_cell.angle_beta   90.00
_cell.angle_gamma   90.00
#
_symmetry.space_group_name_H-M   'P 1'
#
loop_
_entity.id
_entity.type
_entity.pdbx_description
1 polymer ?
#
loop_
_entity_poly.entity_id
_entity_poly.type
_entity_poly.pdbx_seq_one_letter_code
_entity_poly.pdbx_strand_id
1 'polypeptide(L)'
;GNRSYASATKYGKKVLVIGDSHLRNIKRDIFSDSLLECKSYIKCFGGGTVEELSYYVIPSLLKQQPDYVVLHIGSNNISFKDLSVDLRKLANDIIDIANVCYQHNVKKVFISSILVKKSIRLSSMINQLNDMLEESCLLTGIGFIKNIDVTRDYLCKTKDDGIHFSYSGACILAGNLVDAINHYNSDNTSWTS
;
A
#
# COMPACT_ATOMS: atom_id res chain seq x y z
N GLY A 1 11.00 6.99 45.61
CA GLY A 1 10.29 5.97 44.85
C GLY A 1 10.54 6.12 43.38
N ASN A 2 11.53 5.43 42.83
CA ASN A 2 11.84 5.36 41.40
C ASN A 2 10.75 4.56 40.71
N ARG A 3 9.88 5.22 39.95
CA ARG A 3 9.07 4.55 38.94
C ARG A 3 9.87 4.52 37.65
N SER A 4 10.31 3.31 37.31
CA SER A 4 10.95 2.98 36.07
C SER A 4 10.07 3.38 34.87
N TYR A 5 10.55 4.30 34.06
CA TYR A 5 10.10 4.46 32.68
C TYR A 5 10.64 3.29 31.86
N ALA A 6 9.96 2.18 31.88
CA ALA A 6 10.31 1.03 31.06
C ALA A 6 9.06 0.33 30.60
N SER A 7 8.50 0.79 29.53
CA SER A 7 8.03 -0.05 28.44
C SER A 7 8.06 0.75 27.17
N ALA A 8 9.26 1.06 26.68
CA ALA A 8 9.45 1.27 25.26
C ALA A 8 8.88 0.01 24.60
N THR A 9 7.81 0.18 23.86
CA THR A 9 7.09 -0.90 23.18
C THR A 9 8.08 -1.78 22.42
N LYS A 10 7.99 -3.09 22.59
CA LYS A 10 8.80 -4.12 21.91
C LYS A 10 8.82 -3.97 20.37
N TYR A 11 8.00 -3.09 19.83
CA TYR A 11 7.88 -2.72 18.43
C TYR A 11 7.86 -1.18 18.34
N GLY A 12 8.95 -0.57 17.81
CA GLY A 12 9.14 0.88 17.81
C GLY A 12 8.12 1.65 16.96
N LYS A 13 7.68 1.12 15.82
CA LYS A 13 6.79 1.78 14.86
C LYS A 13 5.58 0.93 14.53
N LYS A 14 4.46 1.58 14.15
CA LYS A 14 3.26 0.92 13.67
C LYS A 14 3.08 1.22 12.19
N VAL A 15 2.85 0.19 11.39
CA VAL A 15 2.57 0.28 9.96
C VAL A 15 1.15 -0.19 9.69
N LEU A 16 0.35 0.63 9.04
CA LEU A 16 -0.97 0.27 8.54
C LEU A 16 -0.92 0.11 7.02
N VAL A 17 -1.27 -1.06 6.51
CA VAL A 17 -1.42 -1.32 5.09
C VAL A 17 -2.91 -1.38 4.76
N ILE A 18 -3.37 -0.49 3.89
CA ILE A 18 -4.76 -0.44 3.43
C ILE A 18 -4.78 -0.74 1.93
N GLY A 19 -5.64 -1.65 1.52
CA GLY A 19 -5.77 -1.94 0.10
C GLY A 19 -6.91 -2.88 -0.24
N ASP A 20 -6.90 -3.27 -1.51
CA ASP A 20 -7.90 -4.16 -2.11
C ASP A 20 -7.57 -5.66 -1.92
N SER A 21 -8.22 -6.52 -2.71
CA SER A 21 -8.08 -7.98 -2.60
C SER A 21 -6.67 -8.52 -2.87
N HIS A 22 -5.77 -7.75 -3.49
CA HIS A 22 -4.38 -8.17 -3.69
C HIS A 22 -3.64 -8.40 -2.36
N LEU A 23 -4.06 -7.73 -1.28
CA LEU A 23 -3.49 -7.92 0.05
C LEU A 23 -3.95 -9.20 0.76
N ARG A 24 -5.01 -9.87 0.27
CA ARG A 24 -5.65 -11.00 0.96
C ARG A 24 -4.71 -12.17 1.21
N ASN A 25 -3.82 -12.45 0.26
CA ASN A 25 -2.91 -13.60 0.31
C ASN A 25 -1.57 -13.29 0.98
N ILE A 26 -1.39 -12.08 1.51
CA ILE A 26 -0.20 -11.74 2.30
C ILE A 26 -0.32 -12.42 3.67
N LYS A 27 0.66 -13.24 4.02
CA LYS A 27 0.77 -13.86 5.35
C LYS A 27 1.19 -12.81 6.36
N ARG A 28 0.26 -12.44 7.25
CA ARG A 28 0.40 -11.30 8.17
C ARG A 28 1.53 -11.47 9.18
N ASP A 29 1.71 -12.68 9.70
CA ASP A 29 2.78 -13.03 10.63
C ASP A 29 4.15 -12.89 9.96
N ILE A 30 4.34 -13.48 8.77
CA ILE A 30 5.59 -13.38 8.01
C ILE A 30 5.87 -11.92 7.62
N PHE A 31 4.86 -11.19 7.17
CA PHE A 31 4.99 -9.77 6.83
C PHE A 31 5.46 -8.96 8.04
N SER A 32 4.82 -9.14 9.18
CA SER A 32 5.17 -8.44 10.42
C SER A 32 6.58 -8.80 10.90
N ASP A 33 6.94 -10.07 10.85
CA ASP A 33 8.27 -10.55 11.28
C ASP A 33 9.40 -10.08 10.35
N SER A 34 9.08 -9.77 9.09
CA SER A 34 10.04 -9.25 8.12
C SER A 34 10.32 -7.74 8.27
N LEU A 35 9.46 -7.02 9.00
CA LEU A 35 9.65 -5.60 9.27
C LEU A 35 10.63 -5.38 10.42
N LEU A 36 11.57 -4.45 10.24
CA LEU A 36 12.54 -4.06 11.25
C LEU A 36 11.90 -3.11 12.26
N GLU A 37 11.79 -3.56 13.52
CA GLU A 37 11.25 -2.75 14.63
C GLU A 37 9.87 -2.15 14.38
N CYS A 38 9.06 -2.80 13.54
CA CYS A 38 7.71 -2.36 13.21
C CYS A 38 6.70 -3.46 13.50
N LYS A 39 5.50 -3.05 13.92
CA LYS A 39 4.30 -3.88 13.98
C LYS A 39 3.36 -3.47 12.86
N SER A 40 2.83 -4.43 12.11
CA SER A 40 1.95 -4.17 10.99
C SER A 40 0.50 -4.56 11.25
N TYR A 41 -0.39 -3.81 10.61
CA TYR A 41 -1.83 -4.07 10.52
C TYR A 41 -2.23 -4.00 9.06
N ILE A 42 -2.83 -5.07 8.52
CA ILE A 42 -3.28 -5.12 7.14
C ILE A 42 -4.80 -5.07 7.11
N LYS A 43 -5.34 -4.07 6.42
CA LYS A 43 -6.76 -3.89 6.15
C LYS A 43 -7.03 -4.15 4.67
N CYS A 44 -7.63 -5.29 4.38
CA CYS A 44 -7.98 -5.71 3.03
C CYS A 44 -9.47 -5.52 2.79
N PHE A 45 -9.82 -4.72 1.79
CA PHE A 45 -11.20 -4.45 1.37
C PHE A 45 -11.41 -5.01 -0.04
N GLY A 46 -11.85 -6.26 -0.13
CA GLY A 46 -12.06 -6.93 -1.41
C GLY A 46 -13.06 -6.20 -2.29
N GLY A 47 -12.68 -5.91 -3.53
CA GLY A 47 -13.51 -5.21 -4.51
C GLY A 47 -13.65 -3.70 -4.29
N GLY A 48 -13.05 -3.14 -3.25
CA GLY A 48 -13.16 -1.72 -2.93
C GLY A 48 -12.51 -0.82 -3.97
N THR A 49 -13.25 0.21 -4.39
CA THR A 49 -12.75 1.33 -5.19
C THR A 49 -12.05 2.35 -4.31
N VAL A 50 -11.31 3.28 -4.90
CA VAL A 50 -10.66 4.38 -4.16
C VAL A 50 -11.70 5.19 -3.37
N GLU A 51 -12.84 5.48 -3.96
CA GLU A 51 -13.93 6.20 -3.31
C GLU A 51 -14.47 5.45 -2.09
N GLU A 52 -14.76 4.16 -2.23
CA GLU A 52 -15.23 3.31 -1.12
C GLU A 52 -14.18 3.20 -0.01
N LEU A 53 -12.91 2.98 -0.36
CA LEU A 53 -11.82 2.86 0.60
C LEU A 53 -11.58 4.16 1.37
N SER A 54 -11.84 5.31 0.76
CA SER A 54 -11.69 6.61 1.42
C SER A 54 -12.51 6.73 2.72
N TYR A 55 -13.68 6.08 2.79
CA TYR A 55 -14.54 6.07 3.97
C TYR A 55 -13.94 5.30 5.16
N TYR A 56 -13.04 4.35 4.90
CA TYR A 56 -12.45 3.50 5.94
C TYR A 56 -11.09 4.01 6.43
N VAL A 57 -10.50 5.01 5.76
CA VAL A 57 -9.16 5.52 6.09
C VAL A 57 -9.16 6.17 7.46
N ILE A 58 -9.97 7.19 7.69
CA ILE A 58 -10.00 7.92 8.97
C ILE A 58 -10.31 7.00 10.15
N PRO A 59 -11.35 6.15 10.13
CA PRO A 59 -11.60 5.21 11.21
C PRO A 59 -10.42 4.26 11.49
N SER A 60 -9.72 3.82 10.44
CA SER A 60 -8.54 2.96 10.59
C SER A 60 -7.36 3.71 11.21
N LEU A 61 -7.13 4.97 10.83
CA LEU A 61 -6.10 5.82 11.41
C LEU A 61 -6.36 6.09 12.89
N LEU A 62 -7.60 6.42 13.25
CA LEU A 62 -7.99 6.67 14.64
C LEU A 62 -7.84 5.41 15.51
N LYS A 63 -8.19 4.25 14.98
CA LYS A 63 -8.09 2.97 15.70
C LYS A 63 -6.65 2.52 15.89
N GLN A 64 -5.81 2.59 14.86
CA GLN A 64 -4.47 2.03 14.87
C GLN A 64 -3.41 3.05 15.26
N GLN A 65 -3.63 4.33 15.02
CA GLN A 65 -2.63 5.38 15.22
C GLN A 65 -1.25 5.03 14.63
N PRO A 66 -1.17 4.73 13.31
CA PRO A 66 0.05 4.25 12.71
C PRO A 66 1.08 5.38 12.55
N ASP A 67 2.35 5.01 12.60
CA ASP A 67 3.46 5.89 12.19
C ASP A 67 3.59 5.96 10.68
N TYR A 68 3.41 4.81 10.00
CA TYR A 68 3.50 4.69 8.54
C TYR A 68 2.22 4.08 7.98
N VAL A 69 1.85 4.52 6.78
CA VAL A 69 0.72 3.96 6.02
C VAL A 69 1.19 3.55 4.64
N VAL A 70 0.77 2.39 4.19
CA VAL A 70 0.89 1.95 2.79
C VAL A 70 -0.50 1.88 2.19
N LEU A 71 -0.69 2.53 1.04
CA LEU A 71 -1.93 2.49 0.26
C LEU A 71 -1.70 1.63 -0.99
N HIS A 72 -2.43 0.52 -1.10
CA HIS A 72 -2.45 -0.34 -2.29
C HIS A 72 -3.87 -0.37 -2.85
N ILE A 73 -4.27 0.69 -3.52
CA ILE A 73 -5.64 0.98 -3.95
C ILE A 73 -5.68 1.44 -5.40
N GLY A 74 -6.83 1.29 -6.05
CA GLY A 74 -7.10 1.81 -7.40
C GLY A 74 -7.35 0.75 -8.47
N SER A 75 -6.98 -0.52 -8.24
CA SER A 75 -7.18 -1.59 -9.23
C SER A 75 -8.64 -1.77 -9.62
N ASN A 76 -9.56 -1.67 -8.68
CA ASN A 76 -10.99 -1.87 -8.94
C ASN A 76 -11.66 -0.71 -9.69
N ASN A 77 -11.01 0.46 -9.74
CA ASN A 77 -11.46 1.59 -10.56
C ASN A 77 -11.17 1.41 -12.05
N ILE A 78 -10.25 0.50 -12.40
CA ILE A 78 -9.87 0.23 -13.78
C ILE A 78 -10.42 -1.14 -14.18
N SER A 79 -11.56 -1.13 -14.87
CA SER A 79 -12.27 -2.32 -15.29
C SER A 79 -13.00 -2.10 -16.61
N PHE A 80 -13.48 -3.18 -17.23
CA PHE A 80 -14.32 -3.09 -18.42
C PHE A 80 -15.71 -2.46 -18.18
N LYS A 81 -16.10 -2.30 -16.91
CA LYS A 81 -17.37 -1.64 -16.53
C LYS A 81 -17.33 -0.13 -16.81
N ASP A 82 -16.15 0.47 -16.68
CA ASP A 82 -15.93 1.88 -16.97
C ASP A 82 -14.55 2.09 -17.61
N LEU A 83 -14.52 2.17 -18.92
CA LEU A 83 -13.31 2.46 -19.69
C LEU A 83 -13.06 3.96 -19.89
N SER A 84 -13.99 4.81 -19.45
CA SER A 84 -13.91 6.26 -19.54
C SER A 84 -13.44 6.92 -18.23
N VAL A 85 -12.95 6.12 -17.27
CA VAL A 85 -12.44 6.63 -16.00
C VAL A 85 -11.36 7.69 -16.22
N ASP A 86 -11.50 8.82 -15.54
CA ASP A 86 -10.50 9.89 -15.56
C ASP A 86 -9.30 9.50 -14.69
N LEU A 87 -8.21 9.07 -15.32
CA LEU A 87 -7.01 8.61 -14.63
C LEU A 87 -6.32 9.71 -13.83
N ARG A 88 -6.36 10.96 -14.31
CA ARG A 88 -5.77 12.10 -13.58
C ARG A 88 -6.55 12.37 -12.30
N LYS A 89 -7.87 12.37 -12.41
CA LYS A 89 -8.75 12.51 -11.23
C LYS A 89 -8.51 11.38 -10.25
N LEU A 90 -8.41 10.15 -10.74
CA LEU A 90 -8.16 8.97 -9.88
C LEU A 90 -6.81 9.07 -9.17
N ALA A 91 -5.76 9.49 -9.86
CA ALA A 91 -4.45 9.75 -9.25
C ALA A 91 -4.55 10.81 -8.15
N ASN A 92 -5.24 11.92 -8.42
CA ASN A 92 -5.44 12.99 -7.45
C ASN A 92 -6.24 12.50 -6.22
N ASP A 93 -7.27 11.70 -6.41
CA ASP A 93 -8.07 11.12 -5.33
C ASP A 93 -7.21 10.22 -4.42
N ILE A 94 -6.28 9.44 -4.99
CA ILE A 94 -5.34 8.62 -4.21
C ILE A 94 -4.36 9.51 -3.43
N ILE A 95 -3.82 10.55 -4.04
CA ILE A 95 -2.93 11.52 -3.36
C ILE A 95 -3.67 12.24 -2.24
N ASP A 96 -4.94 12.59 -2.43
CA ASP A 96 -5.77 13.22 -1.39
C ASP A 96 -5.94 12.30 -0.17
N ILE A 97 -6.09 10.99 -0.36
CA ILE A 97 -6.10 10.02 0.73
C ILE A 97 -4.77 10.02 1.48
N ALA A 98 -3.65 10.07 0.78
CA ALA A 98 -2.33 10.18 1.43
C ALA A 98 -2.22 11.47 2.26
N ASN A 99 -2.72 12.59 1.75
CA ASN A 99 -2.74 13.86 2.48
C ASN A 99 -3.62 13.79 3.74
N VAL A 100 -4.76 13.11 3.69
CA VAL A 100 -5.60 12.83 4.87
C VAL A 100 -4.81 12.05 5.93
N CYS A 101 -3.99 11.07 5.53
CA CYS A 101 -3.13 10.36 6.46
C CYS A 101 -2.14 11.30 7.16
N TYR A 102 -1.48 12.19 6.43
CA TYR A 102 -0.58 13.18 7.03
C TYR A 102 -1.29 14.13 7.98
N GLN A 103 -2.52 14.54 7.69
CA GLN A 103 -3.35 15.36 8.58
C GLN A 103 -3.71 14.64 9.89
N HIS A 104 -3.61 13.31 9.94
CA HIS A 104 -3.82 12.47 11.12
C HIS A 104 -2.51 11.96 11.73
N ASN A 105 -1.45 12.76 11.65
CA ASN A 105 -0.15 12.52 12.28
C ASN A 105 0.63 11.29 11.77
N VAL A 106 0.30 10.76 10.60
CA VAL A 106 1.12 9.76 9.94
C VAL A 106 2.44 10.40 9.51
N LYS A 107 3.57 9.78 9.84
CA LYS A 107 4.92 10.30 9.55
C LYS A 107 5.35 10.06 8.12
N LYS A 108 4.93 8.94 7.54
CA LYS A 108 5.24 8.58 6.15
C LYS A 108 4.12 7.78 5.53
N VAL A 109 3.73 8.19 4.32
CA VAL A 109 2.81 7.44 3.46
C VAL A 109 3.56 6.93 2.24
N PHE A 110 3.27 5.68 1.90
CA PHE A 110 3.72 5.03 0.67
C PHE A 110 2.51 4.70 -0.19
N ILE A 111 2.59 5.00 -1.47
CA ILE A 111 1.64 4.52 -2.47
C ILE A 111 2.30 3.35 -3.19
N SER A 112 1.67 2.18 -3.12
CA SER A 112 2.09 0.97 -3.80
C SER A 112 1.50 0.95 -5.19
N SER A 113 2.32 0.81 -6.23
CA SER A 113 1.87 0.80 -7.61
C SER A 113 0.86 -0.32 -7.87
N ILE A 114 -0.12 -0.03 -8.71
CA ILE A 114 -1.22 -0.93 -9.03
C ILE A 114 -0.71 -2.05 -9.92
N LEU A 115 -1.14 -3.28 -9.64
CA LEU A 115 -0.70 -4.48 -10.35
C LEU A 115 -1.38 -4.59 -11.73
N VAL A 116 -0.64 -5.14 -12.68
CA VAL A 116 -1.12 -5.42 -14.04
C VAL A 116 -2.28 -6.42 -14.03
N LYS A 117 -3.09 -6.40 -15.09
CA LYS A 117 -4.18 -7.35 -15.34
C LYS A 117 -3.88 -8.21 -16.58
N LYS A 118 -4.64 -9.28 -16.78
CA LYS A 118 -4.54 -10.12 -17.98
C LYS A 118 -4.79 -9.30 -19.26
N SER A 119 -5.78 -8.40 -19.22
CA SER A 119 -6.09 -7.50 -20.33
C SER A 119 -4.97 -6.49 -20.58
N ILE A 120 -4.46 -6.47 -21.81
CA ILE A 120 -3.46 -5.49 -22.26
C ILE A 120 -4.02 -4.06 -22.17
N ARG A 121 -5.29 -3.86 -22.54
CA ARG A 121 -5.95 -2.56 -22.49
C ARG A 121 -6.02 -2.02 -21.06
N LEU A 122 -6.51 -2.83 -20.11
CA LEU A 122 -6.58 -2.42 -18.71
C LEU A 122 -5.19 -2.21 -18.10
N SER A 123 -4.21 -3.04 -18.46
CA SER A 123 -2.83 -2.86 -18.01
C SER A 123 -2.20 -1.59 -18.55
N SER A 124 -2.53 -1.19 -19.78
CA SER A 124 -2.08 0.10 -20.33
C SER A 124 -2.62 1.28 -19.52
N MET A 125 -3.89 1.24 -19.14
CA MET A 125 -4.50 2.25 -18.27
C MET A 125 -3.84 2.26 -16.87
N ILE A 126 -3.57 1.09 -16.31
CA ILE A 126 -2.87 0.93 -15.03
C ILE A 126 -1.47 1.54 -15.10
N ASN A 127 -0.72 1.28 -16.16
CA ASN A 127 0.62 1.86 -16.32
C ASN A 127 0.57 3.39 -16.41
N GLN A 128 -0.38 3.95 -17.14
CA GLN A 128 -0.58 5.41 -17.19
C GLN A 128 -0.90 5.97 -15.80
N LEU A 129 -1.79 5.33 -15.04
CA LEU A 129 -2.10 5.74 -13.68
C LEU A 129 -0.87 5.64 -12.75
N ASN A 130 -0.10 4.56 -12.84
CA ASN A 130 1.12 4.39 -12.05
C ASN A 130 2.16 5.47 -12.37
N ASP A 131 2.32 5.86 -13.63
CA ASP A 131 3.21 6.96 -14.04
C ASP A 131 2.77 8.29 -13.41
N MET A 132 1.46 8.58 -13.43
CA MET A 132 0.90 9.78 -12.79
C MET A 132 1.11 9.79 -11.27
N LEU A 133 0.94 8.62 -10.63
CA LEU A 133 1.15 8.46 -9.19
C LEU A 133 2.63 8.63 -8.82
N GLU A 134 3.55 8.05 -9.59
CA GLU A 134 4.99 8.19 -9.38
C GLU A 134 5.43 9.65 -9.48
N GLU A 135 4.98 10.36 -10.52
CA GLU A 135 5.25 11.79 -10.69
C GLU A 135 4.74 12.61 -9.49
N SER A 136 3.50 12.39 -9.08
CA SER A 136 2.90 13.10 -7.94
C SER A 136 3.61 12.79 -6.63
N CYS A 137 4.02 11.55 -6.41
CA CYS A 137 4.78 11.14 -5.23
C CYS A 137 6.14 11.83 -5.19
N LEU A 138 6.84 11.90 -6.32
CA LEU A 138 8.13 12.57 -6.44
C LEU A 138 8.04 14.06 -6.06
N LEU A 139 6.97 14.74 -6.49
CA LEU A 139 6.75 16.16 -6.21
C LEU A 139 6.31 16.45 -4.77
N THR A 140 5.68 15.51 -4.11
CA THR A 140 5.07 15.71 -2.78
C THR A 140 5.84 15.05 -1.63
N GLY A 141 6.88 14.26 -1.92
CA GLY A 141 7.62 13.51 -0.92
C GLY A 141 6.88 12.26 -0.38
N ILE A 142 5.75 11.89 -0.97
CA ILE A 142 5.09 10.61 -0.71
C ILE A 142 5.95 9.49 -1.28
N GLY A 143 6.14 8.39 -0.54
CA GLY A 143 6.88 7.24 -1.04
C GLY A 143 6.11 6.53 -2.16
N PHE A 144 6.82 6.08 -3.19
CA PHE A 144 6.23 5.27 -4.26
C PHE A 144 6.91 3.91 -4.34
N ILE A 145 6.12 2.83 -4.21
CA ILE A 145 6.63 1.46 -4.23
C ILE A 145 6.32 0.86 -5.58
N LYS A 146 7.36 0.52 -6.35
CA LYS A 146 7.22 -0.12 -7.66
C LYS A 146 7.04 -1.62 -7.52
N ASN A 147 6.00 -2.16 -8.16
CA ASN A 147 5.68 -3.59 -8.20
C ASN A 147 5.84 -4.15 -9.62
N ILE A 148 6.79 -3.66 -10.39
CA ILE A 148 7.01 -4.06 -11.79
C ILE A 148 7.43 -5.53 -11.94
N ASP A 149 7.95 -6.14 -10.90
CA ASP A 149 8.33 -7.53 -10.81
C ASP A 149 7.14 -8.47 -10.55
N VAL A 150 5.98 -7.95 -10.15
CA VAL A 150 4.72 -8.71 -10.09
C VAL A 150 4.07 -8.70 -11.47
N THR A 151 4.57 -9.55 -12.35
CA THR A 151 4.16 -9.62 -13.76
C THR A 151 2.91 -10.50 -13.96
N ARG A 152 2.38 -10.52 -15.20
CA ARG A 152 1.24 -11.38 -15.57
C ARG A 152 1.49 -12.87 -15.35
N ASP A 153 2.74 -13.29 -15.34
CA ASP A 153 3.09 -14.71 -15.12
C ASP A 153 2.68 -15.20 -13.72
N TYR A 154 2.49 -14.28 -12.78
CA TYR A 154 2.02 -14.55 -11.42
C TYR A 154 0.51 -14.49 -11.26
N LEU A 155 -0.27 -14.24 -12.34
CA LEU A 155 -1.72 -14.32 -12.28
C LEU A 155 -2.18 -15.74 -11.94
N CYS A 156 -3.23 -15.83 -11.12
CA CYS A 156 -3.77 -17.10 -10.67
C CYS A 156 -4.39 -17.86 -11.83
N LYS A 157 -3.87 -19.05 -12.12
CA LYS A 157 -4.34 -19.90 -13.23
C LYS A 157 -5.65 -20.62 -12.88
N THR A 158 -5.90 -20.88 -11.61
CA THR A 158 -7.08 -21.64 -11.16
C THR A 158 -8.35 -20.79 -11.08
N LYS A 159 -8.24 -19.49 -10.84
CA LYS A 159 -9.39 -18.57 -10.83
C LYS A 159 -9.66 -17.92 -12.18
N ASP A 160 -8.69 -17.88 -13.07
CA ASP A 160 -8.70 -17.31 -14.44
C ASP A 160 -9.57 -16.06 -14.63
N ASP A 161 -9.68 -15.23 -13.58
CA ASP A 161 -10.39 -13.96 -13.62
C ASP A 161 -9.53 -12.84 -14.23
N GLY A 162 -8.27 -13.10 -14.46
CA GLY A 162 -7.31 -12.15 -15.04
C GLY A 162 -6.96 -10.97 -14.13
N ILE A 163 -7.27 -11.06 -12.85
CA ILE A 163 -7.12 -10.00 -11.85
C ILE A 163 -6.32 -10.47 -10.65
N HIS A 164 -6.64 -11.65 -10.10
CA HIS A 164 -6.01 -12.17 -8.90
C HIS A 164 -4.67 -12.85 -9.17
N PHE A 165 -3.74 -12.68 -8.23
CA PHE A 165 -2.40 -13.23 -8.30
C PHE A 165 -2.27 -14.52 -7.50
N SER A 166 -1.30 -15.36 -7.90
CA SER A 166 -0.89 -16.54 -7.15
C SER A 166 -0.27 -16.15 -5.80
N TYR A 167 -0.07 -17.16 -4.94
CA TYR A 167 0.66 -16.96 -3.69
C TYR A 167 2.07 -16.41 -3.93
N SER A 168 2.78 -16.87 -4.97
CA SER A 168 4.10 -16.34 -5.32
C SER A 168 4.07 -14.86 -5.67
N GLY A 169 3.06 -14.41 -6.43
CA GLY A 169 2.86 -12.99 -6.73
C GLY A 169 2.58 -12.16 -5.47
N ALA A 170 1.77 -12.69 -4.56
CA ALA A 170 1.52 -12.03 -3.27
C ALA A 170 2.79 -11.92 -2.41
N CYS A 171 3.67 -12.93 -2.44
CA CYS A 171 4.96 -12.88 -1.75
C CYS A 171 5.88 -11.79 -2.30
N ILE A 172 5.93 -11.61 -3.63
CA ILE A 172 6.73 -10.55 -4.26
C ILE A 172 6.17 -9.18 -3.87
N LEU A 173 4.87 -8.99 -3.95
CA LEU A 173 4.21 -7.75 -3.49
C LEU A 173 4.57 -7.46 -2.03
N ALA A 174 4.40 -8.42 -1.14
CA ALA A 174 4.74 -8.27 0.27
C ALA A 174 6.21 -7.88 0.48
N GLY A 175 7.13 -8.53 -0.25
CA GLY A 175 8.56 -8.20 -0.22
C GLY A 175 8.85 -6.76 -0.63
N ASN A 176 8.21 -6.27 -1.69
CA ASN A 176 8.36 -4.89 -2.13
C ASN A 176 7.89 -3.88 -1.06
N LEU A 177 6.78 -4.17 -0.39
CA LEU A 177 6.28 -3.33 0.70
C LEU A 177 7.24 -3.33 1.90
N VAL A 178 7.72 -4.51 2.30
CA VAL A 178 8.68 -4.68 3.40
C VAL A 178 9.97 -3.92 3.11
N ASP A 179 10.55 -4.09 1.92
CA ASP A 179 11.81 -3.45 1.53
C ASP A 179 11.71 -1.92 1.58
N ALA A 180 10.61 -1.35 1.09
CA ALA A 180 10.39 0.10 1.12
C ALA A 180 10.28 0.63 2.55
N ILE A 181 9.53 -0.04 3.41
CA ILE A 181 9.33 0.36 4.81
C ILE A 181 10.65 0.25 5.58
N ASN A 182 11.38 -0.87 5.43
CA ASN A 182 12.64 -1.11 6.13
C ASN A 182 13.71 -0.13 5.69
N HIS A 183 13.80 0.17 4.39
CA HIS A 183 14.75 1.15 3.86
C HIS A 183 14.50 2.54 4.48
N TYR A 184 13.25 3.01 4.45
CA TYR A 184 12.88 4.28 5.05
C TYR A 184 13.15 4.33 6.56
N ASN A 185 12.83 3.25 7.28
CA ASN A 185 13.02 3.17 8.72
C ASN A 185 14.50 3.22 9.10
N SER A 186 15.37 2.52 8.36
CA SER A 186 16.81 2.50 8.58
C SER A 186 17.45 3.88 8.33
N ASP A 187 17.06 4.59 7.27
CA ASP A 187 17.58 5.92 6.95
C ASP A 187 17.24 6.96 8.03
N ASN A 188 16.09 6.80 8.68
CA ASN A 188 15.64 7.74 9.73
C ASN A 188 16.12 7.40 11.14
N THR A 189 16.67 6.20 11.38
CA THR A 189 17.28 5.82 12.67
C THR A 189 18.75 6.21 12.77
N SER A 190 19.43 6.41 11.64
CA SER A 190 20.88 6.77 11.61
C SER A 190 21.20 8.20 12.08
N TRP A 191 20.20 9.05 12.29
CA TRP A 191 20.38 10.46 12.72
C TRP A 191 20.08 10.70 14.20
N THR A 192 19.73 9.67 14.97
CA THR A 192 19.40 9.77 16.41
C THR A 192 20.47 9.20 17.34
N SER A 193 21.67 8.93 16.82
CA SER A 193 22.83 8.46 17.61
C SER A 193 23.88 9.54 17.78
#